data_e4a0ccc5f6ad1871024295758438e9c7
#
_entry.id   e4a0ccc5f6ad1871024295758438e9c7
#
_cell.length_a   1.000
_cell.length_b   1.000
_cell.length_c   1.000
_cell.angle_alpha   90.00
_cell.angle_beta   90.00
_cell.angle_gamma   90.00
#
_symmetry.space_group_name_H-M   'P 1'
#
loop_
_entity.id
_entity.type
_entity.pdbx_description
1 polymer ?
#
loop_
_entity_poly.entity_id
_entity_poly.type
_entity_poly.pdbx_seq_one_letter_code
_entity_poly.pdbx_strand_id
1 'polypeptide(L)'
;IKNFFKDEDLKKLENSEQYAQELIQLVFDKLIYNDFDNVLGYPVQTKYAVEISTLSMFINQLFQLIKGIEIKNIKDKLLIDIFIKCFLLMKSTLNQLTDGLETEAMSSWRTLHELECVLKIIYDSNEEVSKAYFRHLEYGAYHRGEINNEKEKQRIAEQLQNDMEILQVKKSNKEKFINYGWLHWVSKSINDEEVKFNFLGGLQKLAQLTNYRKWYEIASEDRKSTRLNSS
;
A
#
# COMPACT_ATOMS: atom_id res chain seq x y z
N ILE A 1 5.22 -25.89 8.73
CA ILE A 1 6.65 -26.08 8.34
C ILE A 1 7.19 -27.33 9.01
N LYS A 2 7.11 -27.49 10.35
CA LYS A 2 7.63 -28.69 11.08
C LYS A 2 7.11 -30.04 10.57
N ASN A 3 5.95 -30.09 9.93
CA ASN A 3 5.38 -31.34 9.38
C ASN A 3 5.91 -31.72 7.99
N PHE A 4 6.66 -30.83 7.32
CA PHE A 4 7.18 -31.05 5.97
C PHE A 4 8.70 -31.37 5.94
N PHE A 5 9.43 -31.02 6.98
CA PHE A 5 10.88 -31.21 7.04
C PHE A 5 11.26 -32.05 8.25
N LYS A 6 12.18 -32.97 8.08
CA LYS A 6 12.81 -33.68 9.19
C LYS A 6 13.72 -32.72 9.95
N ASP A 7 13.87 -32.88 11.25
CA ASP A 7 14.70 -32.00 12.10
C ASP A 7 16.16 -31.87 11.61
N GLU A 8 16.68 -32.87 10.89
CA GLU A 8 18.02 -32.84 10.28
C GLU A 8 18.10 -31.84 9.09
N ASP A 9 17.00 -31.66 8.36
CA ASP A 9 16.94 -30.73 7.23
C ASP A 9 16.83 -29.28 7.72
N LEU A 10 16.18 -29.05 8.86
CA LEU A 10 16.10 -27.73 9.50
C LEU A 10 17.44 -27.26 10.04
N LYS A 11 18.29 -28.14 10.55
CA LYS A 11 19.65 -27.80 11.01
C LYS A 11 20.60 -27.43 9.88
N LYS A 12 20.36 -27.92 8.68
CA LYS A 12 21.14 -27.52 7.47
C LYS A 12 20.73 -26.17 6.94
N LEU A 13 19.50 -25.71 7.22
CA LEU A 13 18.96 -24.41 6.79
C LEU A 13 19.61 -23.21 7.51
N GLU A 14 20.26 -23.42 8.65
CA GLU A 14 20.83 -22.33 9.45
C GLU A 14 22.04 -21.64 8.80
N ASN A 15 22.60 -22.13 7.67
CA ASN A 15 23.90 -21.65 7.20
C ASN A 15 24.13 -21.51 5.70
N SER A 16 23.16 -21.56 4.80
CA SER A 16 23.47 -21.28 3.38
C SER A 16 22.31 -20.73 2.53
N GLU A 17 22.64 -19.69 1.78
CA GLU A 17 21.84 -19.05 0.72
C GLU A 17 21.36 -20.09 -0.34
N GLN A 18 22.14 -21.13 -0.58
CA GLN A 18 21.83 -22.24 -1.47
C GLN A 18 20.62 -23.06 -0.99
N TYR A 19 20.49 -23.32 0.31
CA TYR A 19 19.33 -24.02 0.88
C TYR A 19 18.07 -23.17 0.83
N ALA A 20 18.18 -21.86 0.94
CA ALA A 20 17.04 -20.97 0.76
C ALA A 20 16.50 -21.04 -0.68
N GLN A 21 17.37 -21.06 -1.68
CA GLN A 21 17.00 -21.24 -3.08
C GLN A 21 16.38 -22.62 -3.36
N GLU A 22 16.96 -23.70 -2.83
CA GLU A 22 16.43 -25.06 -2.95
C GLU A 22 15.06 -25.20 -2.26
N LEU A 23 14.87 -24.54 -1.09
CA LEU A 23 13.58 -24.51 -0.41
C LEU A 23 12.53 -23.75 -1.18
N ILE A 24 12.88 -22.59 -1.73
CA ILE A 24 12.00 -21.79 -2.60
C ILE A 24 11.60 -22.62 -3.82
N GLN A 25 12.55 -23.28 -4.47
CA GLN A 25 12.27 -24.15 -5.62
C GLN A 25 11.37 -25.33 -5.25
N LEU A 26 11.61 -25.98 -4.13
CA LEU A 26 10.79 -27.12 -3.67
C LEU A 26 9.35 -26.70 -3.34
N VAL A 27 9.18 -25.53 -2.72
CA VAL A 27 7.87 -24.97 -2.41
C VAL A 27 7.15 -24.55 -3.71
N PHE A 28 7.87 -23.95 -4.65
CA PHE A 28 7.37 -23.62 -5.97
C PHE A 28 6.84 -24.88 -6.68
N ASP A 29 7.67 -25.91 -6.78
CA ASP A 29 7.34 -27.14 -7.52
C ASP A 29 6.19 -27.93 -6.86
N LYS A 30 6.11 -27.96 -5.53
CA LYS A 30 5.13 -28.79 -4.83
C LYS A 30 3.81 -28.10 -4.47
N LEU A 31 3.85 -26.81 -4.13
CA LEU A 31 2.68 -26.11 -3.61
C LEU A 31 2.05 -25.14 -4.63
N ILE A 32 2.87 -24.51 -5.45
CA ILE A 32 2.38 -23.47 -6.36
C ILE A 32 2.17 -24.04 -7.76
N TYR A 33 3.12 -24.76 -8.29
CA TYR A 33 3.02 -25.33 -9.63
C TYR A 33 1.87 -26.35 -9.74
N ASN A 34 1.75 -27.27 -8.77
CA ASN A 34 0.66 -28.24 -8.76
C ASN A 34 -0.72 -27.61 -8.54
N ASP A 35 -0.82 -26.56 -7.71
CA ASP A 35 -2.10 -25.89 -7.49
C ASP A 35 -2.50 -25.02 -8.68
N PHE A 36 -1.56 -24.36 -9.36
CA PHE A 36 -1.84 -23.58 -10.55
C PHE A 36 -2.22 -24.45 -11.75
N ASP A 37 -1.53 -25.56 -11.99
CA ASP A 37 -1.89 -26.50 -13.06
C ASP A 37 -3.27 -27.14 -12.85
N ASN A 38 -3.63 -27.43 -11.60
CA ASN A 38 -4.92 -28.03 -11.27
C ASN A 38 -6.09 -27.03 -11.32
N VAL A 39 -5.85 -25.74 -11.04
CA VAL A 39 -6.91 -24.71 -10.97
C VAL A 39 -7.13 -24.02 -12.30
N LEU A 40 -6.07 -23.76 -13.08
CA LEU A 40 -6.16 -22.95 -14.30
C LEU A 40 -6.01 -23.77 -15.59
N GLY A 41 -5.54 -25.02 -15.53
CA GLY A 41 -5.31 -25.87 -16.71
C GLY A 41 -4.28 -25.32 -17.71
N TYR A 42 -3.53 -24.28 -17.32
CA TYR A 42 -2.47 -23.66 -18.11
C TYR A 42 -1.18 -23.59 -17.29
N PRO A 43 -0.04 -24.02 -17.85
CA PRO A 43 1.25 -23.83 -17.19
C PRO A 43 1.52 -22.32 -17.03
N VAL A 44 1.94 -21.91 -15.84
CA VAL A 44 2.37 -20.52 -15.58
C VAL A 44 3.65 -20.25 -16.37
N GLN A 45 3.53 -19.56 -17.50
CA GLN A 45 4.65 -19.23 -18.39
C GLN A 45 5.15 -17.79 -18.19
N THR A 46 5.10 -17.26 -16.98
CA THR A 46 5.66 -15.94 -16.74
C THR A 46 7.15 -16.00 -16.46
N LYS A 47 7.90 -15.03 -17.03
CA LYS A 47 9.34 -14.86 -16.72
C LYS A 47 9.62 -14.50 -15.25
N TYR A 48 8.58 -14.15 -14.48
CA TYR A 48 8.66 -13.77 -13.07
C TYR A 48 8.19 -14.89 -12.12
N ALA A 49 8.11 -16.12 -12.57
CA ALA A 49 7.51 -17.21 -11.78
C ALA A 49 8.16 -17.38 -10.39
N VAL A 50 9.48 -17.28 -10.29
CA VAL A 50 10.21 -17.43 -9.03
C VAL A 50 9.90 -16.27 -8.08
N GLU A 51 9.96 -15.04 -8.56
CA GLU A 51 9.69 -13.83 -7.78
C GLU A 51 8.24 -13.79 -7.30
N ILE A 52 7.28 -14.12 -8.17
CA ILE A 52 5.86 -14.18 -7.83
C ILE A 52 5.61 -15.21 -6.72
N SER A 53 6.22 -16.38 -6.83
CA SER A 53 6.07 -17.45 -5.85
C SER A 53 6.65 -17.06 -4.50
N THR A 54 7.84 -16.49 -4.49
CA THR A 54 8.52 -16.01 -3.28
C THR A 54 7.69 -14.94 -2.59
N LEU A 55 7.22 -13.93 -3.34
CA LEU A 55 6.37 -12.87 -2.81
C LEU A 55 5.03 -13.38 -2.31
N SER A 56 4.40 -14.34 -3.01
CA SER A 56 3.14 -14.96 -2.58
C SER A 56 3.28 -15.66 -1.23
N MET A 57 4.37 -16.39 -1.03
CA MET A 57 4.68 -17.01 0.26
C MET A 57 4.87 -15.95 1.35
N PHE A 58 5.67 -14.93 1.08
CA PHE A 58 5.94 -13.84 2.02
C PHE A 58 4.64 -13.12 2.41
N ILE A 59 3.79 -12.79 1.45
CA ILE A 59 2.48 -12.16 1.67
C ILE A 59 1.60 -13.04 2.57
N ASN A 60 1.55 -14.35 2.32
CA ASN A 60 0.77 -15.28 3.14
C ASN A 60 1.30 -15.35 4.59
N GLN A 61 2.62 -15.33 4.78
CA GLN A 61 3.24 -15.27 6.11
C GLN A 61 2.88 -13.98 6.86
N LEU A 62 3.00 -12.83 6.20
CA LEU A 62 2.62 -11.53 6.77
C LEU A 62 1.15 -11.50 7.19
N PHE A 63 0.26 -12.06 6.37
CA PHE A 63 -1.17 -12.12 6.69
C PHE A 63 -1.46 -12.95 7.94
N GLN A 64 -0.71 -14.05 8.16
CA GLN A 64 -0.87 -14.84 9.39
C GLN A 64 -0.41 -14.06 10.63
N LEU A 65 0.65 -13.26 10.52
CA LEU A 65 1.14 -12.43 11.63
C LEU A 65 0.12 -11.36 12.04
N ILE A 66 -0.60 -10.77 11.08
CA ILE A 66 -1.57 -9.69 11.37
C ILE A 66 -2.84 -10.20 12.03
N LYS A 67 -3.27 -11.42 11.76
CA LYS A 67 -4.50 -12.00 12.36
C LYS A 67 -4.52 -11.98 13.89
N GLY A 68 -3.36 -11.92 14.55
CA GLY A 68 -3.23 -11.91 16.00
C GLY A 68 -3.05 -10.53 16.62
N ILE A 69 -3.07 -9.44 15.84
CA ILE A 69 -2.85 -8.10 16.37
C ILE A 69 -4.11 -7.57 17.03
N GLU A 70 -4.00 -7.20 18.30
CA GLU A 70 -5.08 -6.55 19.07
C GLU A 70 -5.12 -5.04 18.72
N ILE A 71 -6.32 -4.54 18.39
CA ILE A 71 -6.56 -3.12 18.11
C ILE A 71 -6.86 -2.40 19.42
N LYS A 72 -5.97 -1.50 19.87
CA LYS A 72 -6.10 -0.77 21.15
C LYS A 72 -6.54 0.68 20.98
N ASN A 73 -6.26 1.28 19.84
CA ASN A 73 -6.50 2.70 19.57
C ASN A 73 -6.79 2.96 18.09
N ILE A 74 -7.08 4.22 17.74
CA ILE A 74 -7.37 4.63 16.36
C ILE A 74 -6.17 4.46 15.43
N LYS A 75 -4.96 4.64 15.93
CA LYS A 75 -3.71 4.45 15.16
C LYS A 75 -3.55 2.98 14.75
N ASP A 76 -3.73 2.05 15.70
CA ASP A 76 -3.66 0.60 15.42
C ASP A 76 -4.69 0.20 14.36
N LYS A 77 -5.93 0.72 14.49
CA LYS A 77 -6.98 0.48 13.51
C LYS A 77 -6.58 0.97 12.12
N LEU A 78 -6.09 2.19 12.00
CA LEU A 78 -5.66 2.75 10.73
C LEU A 78 -4.50 1.95 10.11
N LEU A 79 -3.51 1.58 10.90
CA LEU A 79 -2.38 0.78 10.44
C LEU A 79 -2.85 -0.55 9.87
N ILE A 80 -3.77 -1.24 10.56
CA ILE A 80 -4.34 -2.51 10.09
C ILE A 80 -5.16 -2.31 8.82
N ASP A 81 -6.03 -1.29 8.77
CA ASP A 81 -6.87 -1.01 7.59
C ASP A 81 -6.02 -0.68 6.36
N ILE A 82 -4.95 0.13 6.52
CA ILE A 82 -4.02 0.45 5.44
C ILE A 82 -3.25 -0.80 5.03
N PHE A 83 -2.78 -1.60 5.99
CA PHE A 83 -2.04 -2.81 5.72
C PHE A 83 -2.88 -3.84 4.95
N ILE A 84 -4.16 -4.01 5.31
CA ILE A 84 -5.07 -4.89 4.56
C ILE A 84 -5.21 -4.43 3.11
N LYS A 85 -5.31 -3.11 2.85
CA LYS A 85 -5.31 -2.56 1.50
C LYS A 85 -4.01 -2.83 0.75
N CYS A 86 -2.86 -2.65 1.42
CA CYS A 86 -1.56 -3.00 0.85
C CYS A 86 -1.49 -4.48 0.47
N PHE A 87 -1.97 -5.36 1.35
CA PHE A 87 -2.04 -6.79 1.12
C PHE A 87 -2.87 -7.16 -0.12
N LEU A 88 -4.06 -6.56 -0.25
CA LEU A 88 -4.93 -6.78 -1.41
C LEU A 88 -4.28 -6.29 -2.72
N LEU A 89 -3.60 -5.14 -2.67
CA LEU A 89 -2.88 -4.60 -3.82
C LEU A 89 -1.66 -5.44 -4.19
N MET A 90 -0.88 -5.93 -3.22
CA MET A 90 0.21 -6.87 -3.48
C MET A 90 -0.29 -8.12 -4.19
N LYS A 91 -1.37 -8.72 -3.69
CA LYS A 91 -2.00 -9.89 -4.32
C LYS A 91 -2.48 -9.58 -5.74
N SER A 92 -3.14 -8.42 -5.94
CA SER A 92 -3.57 -7.97 -7.26
C SER A 92 -2.40 -7.80 -8.22
N THR A 93 -1.31 -7.16 -7.77
CA THR A 93 -0.09 -6.96 -8.57
C THR A 93 0.52 -8.31 -9.00
N LEU A 94 0.60 -9.28 -8.09
CA LEU A 94 1.11 -10.61 -8.42
C LEU A 94 0.24 -11.34 -9.45
N ASN A 95 -1.09 -11.29 -9.29
CA ASN A 95 -2.01 -11.88 -10.26
C ASN A 95 -1.85 -11.24 -11.64
N GLN A 96 -1.78 -9.91 -11.70
CA GLN A 96 -1.57 -9.18 -12.96
C GLN A 96 -0.24 -9.54 -13.64
N LEU A 97 0.85 -9.72 -12.86
CA LEU A 97 2.13 -10.18 -13.41
C LEU A 97 2.06 -11.64 -13.91
N THR A 98 1.29 -12.50 -13.23
CA THR A 98 1.04 -13.87 -13.65
C THR A 98 0.30 -13.91 -15.00
N ASP A 99 -0.66 -13.01 -15.18
CA ASP A 99 -1.48 -12.90 -16.40
C ASP A 99 -0.76 -12.13 -17.53
N GLY A 100 0.47 -11.65 -17.31
CA GLY A 100 1.24 -10.85 -18.28
C GLY A 100 0.78 -9.40 -18.41
N LEU A 101 0.00 -8.90 -17.46
CA LEU A 101 -0.54 -7.52 -17.43
C LEU A 101 0.44 -6.58 -16.70
N GLU A 102 1.63 -6.37 -17.28
CA GLU A 102 2.71 -5.62 -16.62
C GLU A 102 2.33 -4.13 -16.36
N THR A 103 1.63 -3.50 -17.29
CA THR A 103 1.18 -2.10 -17.15
C THR A 103 0.21 -1.91 -16.00
N GLU A 104 -0.75 -2.82 -15.86
CA GLU A 104 -1.73 -2.86 -14.77
C GLU A 104 -1.04 -3.15 -13.43
N ALA A 105 -0.07 -4.07 -13.43
CA ALA A 105 0.74 -4.36 -12.26
C ALA A 105 1.55 -3.13 -11.79
N MET A 106 2.14 -2.37 -12.72
CA MET A 106 2.82 -1.11 -12.40
C MET A 106 1.86 -0.05 -11.82
N SER A 107 0.64 0.04 -12.34
CA SER A 107 -0.39 0.93 -11.79
C SER A 107 -0.81 0.53 -10.37
N SER A 108 -0.96 -0.77 -10.12
CA SER A 108 -1.24 -1.32 -8.78
C SER A 108 -0.08 -1.10 -7.82
N TRP A 109 1.16 -1.33 -8.28
CA TRP A 109 2.37 -1.05 -7.50
C TRP A 109 2.49 0.43 -7.12
N ARG A 110 2.18 1.35 -8.03
CA ARG A 110 2.17 2.78 -7.73
C ARG A 110 1.23 3.10 -6.55
N THR A 111 0.01 2.56 -6.58
CA THR A 111 -0.96 2.75 -5.50
C THR A 111 -0.48 2.11 -4.19
N LEU A 112 0.15 0.94 -4.28
CA LEU A 112 0.79 0.28 -3.15
C LEU A 112 1.88 1.15 -2.53
N HIS A 113 2.74 1.77 -3.35
CA HIS A 113 3.79 2.67 -2.88
C HIS A 113 3.24 3.95 -2.22
N GLU A 114 2.14 4.49 -2.74
CA GLU A 114 1.44 5.61 -2.07
C GLU A 114 0.95 5.20 -0.68
N LEU A 115 0.38 4.00 -0.53
CA LEU A 115 -0.06 3.48 0.78
C LEU A 115 1.11 3.12 1.71
N GLU A 116 2.22 2.61 1.18
CA GLU A 116 3.45 2.38 1.94
C GLU A 116 3.96 3.67 2.59
N CYS A 117 3.97 4.78 1.84
CA CYS A 117 4.33 6.09 2.37
C CYS A 117 3.39 6.52 3.50
N VAL A 118 2.07 6.35 3.32
CA VAL A 118 1.08 6.65 4.36
C VAL A 118 1.31 5.77 5.59
N LEU A 119 1.45 4.46 5.40
CA LEU A 119 1.65 3.49 6.47
C LEU A 119 2.87 3.85 7.32
N LYS A 120 3.99 4.15 6.65
CA LYS A 120 5.23 4.55 7.33
C LYS A 120 5.06 5.83 8.14
N ILE A 121 4.44 6.86 7.57
CA ILE A 121 4.22 8.12 8.31
C ILE A 121 3.28 7.90 9.50
N ILE A 122 2.17 7.18 9.34
CA ILE A 122 1.25 6.89 10.44
C ILE A 122 1.96 6.08 11.54
N TYR A 123 2.78 5.10 11.15
CA TYR A 123 3.55 4.30 12.10
C TYR A 123 4.53 5.15 12.92
N ASP A 124 5.28 6.04 12.27
CA ASP A 124 6.30 6.88 12.90
C ASP A 124 5.72 8.09 13.66
N SER A 125 4.44 8.42 13.43
CA SER A 125 3.78 9.62 13.97
C SER A 125 3.02 9.34 15.26
N ASN A 126 2.60 10.42 15.95
CA ASN A 126 1.73 10.38 17.10
C ASN A 126 0.24 10.19 16.70
N GLU A 127 -0.64 10.04 17.70
CA GLU A 127 -2.07 9.81 17.50
C GLU A 127 -2.79 11.00 16.82
N GLU A 128 -2.30 12.24 17.00
CA GLU A 128 -2.89 13.44 16.41
C GLU A 128 -2.79 13.41 14.87
N VAL A 129 -1.68 12.92 14.33
CA VAL A 129 -1.53 12.70 12.88
C VAL A 129 -2.51 11.63 12.38
N SER A 130 -2.71 10.55 13.15
CA SER A 130 -3.68 9.51 12.82
C SER A 130 -5.11 10.05 12.78
N LYS A 131 -5.48 10.88 13.75
CA LYS A 131 -6.78 11.57 13.78
C LYS A 131 -6.94 12.53 12.59
N ALA A 132 -5.89 13.27 12.25
CA ALA A 132 -5.90 14.16 11.09
C ALA A 132 -6.07 13.36 9.78
N TYR A 133 -5.34 12.27 9.61
CA TYR A 133 -5.49 11.40 8.45
C TYR A 133 -6.92 10.83 8.34
N PHE A 134 -7.51 10.39 9.44
CA PHE A 134 -8.88 9.88 9.47
C PHE A 134 -9.88 10.95 9.03
N ARG A 135 -9.78 12.19 9.55
CA ARG A 135 -10.60 13.33 9.09
C ARG A 135 -10.49 13.55 7.58
N HIS A 136 -9.28 13.46 7.03
CA HIS A 136 -9.07 13.63 5.58
C HIS A 136 -9.65 12.49 4.74
N LEU A 137 -9.76 11.28 5.28
CA LEU A 137 -10.54 10.20 4.65
C LEU A 137 -12.03 10.55 4.60
N GLU A 138 -12.60 11.13 5.68
CA GLU A 138 -13.98 11.62 5.70
C GLU A 138 -14.21 12.75 4.68
N TYR A 139 -13.27 13.70 4.56
CA TYR A 139 -13.33 14.74 3.53
C TYR A 139 -13.32 14.18 2.11
N GLY A 140 -12.51 13.15 1.88
CA GLY A 140 -12.49 12.44 0.61
C GLY A 140 -13.82 11.75 0.30
N ALA A 141 -14.38 11.03 1.25
CA ALA A 141 -15.68 10.37 1.13
C ALA A 141 -16.82 11.38 0.87
N TYR A 142 -16.82 12.51 1.59
CA TYR A 142 -17.74 13.60 1.36
C TYR A 142 -17.63 14.19 -0.06
N HIS A 143 -16.41 14.45 -0.51
CA HIS A 143 -16.17 15.02 -1.84
C HIS A 143 -16.59 14.09 -2.98
N ARG A 144 -16.50 12.78 -2.80
CA ARG A 144 -16.97 11.77 -3.76
C ARG A 144 -18.47 11.48 -3.66
N GLY A 145 -19.20 12.11 -2.71
CA GLY A 145 -20.63 11.88 -2.54
C GLY A 145 -20.99 10.55 -1.89
N GLU A 146 -20.08 9.93 -1.18
CA GLU A 146 -20.26 8.61 -0.51
C GLU A 146 -21.04 8.70 0.81
N ILE A 147 -21.20 9.90 1.36
CA ILE A 147 -21.94 10.12 2.62
C ILE A 147 -23.41 10.34 2.30
N ASN A 148 -24.29 9.50 2.85
CA ASN A 148 -25.74 9.58 2.60
C ASN A 148 -26.51 10.37 3.67
N ASN A 149 -25.98 10.52 4.88
CA ASN A 149 -26.62 11.19 6.00
C ASN A 149 -26.40 12.71 5.90
N GLU A 150 -27.48 13.50 5.77
CA GLU A 150 -27.41 14.96 5.61
C GLU A 150 -26.77 15.67 6.81
N LYS A 151 -27.03 15.22 8.05
CA LYS A 151 -26.40 15.79 9.24
C LYS A 151 -24.88 15.55 9.24
N GLU A 152 -24.48 14.38 8.80
CA GLU A 152 -23.09 14.01 8.67
C GLU A 152 -22.39 14.80 7.55
N LYS A 153 -23.04 14.96 6.41
CA LYS A 153 -22.54 15.83 5.31
C LYS A 153 -22.28 17.25 5.80
N GLN A 154 -23.26 17.82 6.53
CA GLN A 154 -23.12 19.17 7.05
C GLN A 154 -21.97 19.27 8.05
N ARG A 155 -21.87 18.34 9.01
CA ARG A 155 -20.76 18.28 9.98
C ARG A 155 -19.40 18.24 9.30
N ILE A 156 -19.23 17.36 8.30
CA ILE A 156 -17.98 17.20 7.56
C ILE A 156 -17.67 18.44 6.73
N ALA A 157 -18.67 19.03 6.07
CA ALA A 157 -18.50 20.25 5.27
C ALA A 157 -18.04 21.44 6.12
N GLU A 158 -18.68 21.65 7.29
CA GLU A 158 -18.31 22.70 8.24
C GLU A 158 -16.89 22.49 8.78
N GLN A 159 -16.54 21.26 9.14
CA GLN A 159 -15.20 20.91 9.63
C GLN A 159 -14.14 21.12 8.55
N LEU A 160 -14.39 20.70 7.30
CA LEU A 160 -13.48 20.93 6.17
C LEU A 160 -13.25 22.43 5.93
N GLN A 161 -14.33 23.22 5.96
CA GLN A 161 -14.26 24.67 5.78
C GLN A 161 -13.42 25.31 6.89
N ASN A 162 -13.67 24.94 8.15
CA ASN A 162 -12.94 25.44 9.31
C ASN A 162 -11.43 25.06 9.25
N ASP A 163 -11.10 23.81 8.92
CA ASP A 163 -9.71 23.39 8.78
C ASP A 163 -8.99 24.15 7.64
N MET A 164 -9.68 24.40 6.51
CA MET A 164 -9.14 25.20 5.40
C MET A 164 -8.91 26.67 5.79
N GLU A 165 -9.78 27.27 6.61
CA GLU A 165 -9.65 28.65 7.10
C GLU A 165 -8.50 28.76 8.09
N ILE A 166 -8.39 27.85 9.07
CA ILE A 166 -7.30 27.83 10.05
C ILE A 166 -5.93 27.72 9.34
N LEU A 167 -5.85 26.90 8.30
CA LEU A 167 -4.61 26.69 7.54
C LEU A 167 -4.45 27.65 6.34
N GLN A 168 -5.33 28.66 6.20
CA GLN A 168 -5.32 29.66 5.14
C GLN A 168 -5.24 29.07 3.73
N VAL A 169 -5.92 27.93 3.52
CA VAL A 169 -5.92 27.23 2.24
C VAL A 169 -6.84 27.92 1.23
N LYS A 170 -6.30 28.31 0.08
CA LYS A 170 -7.09 28.89 -1.01
C LYS A 170 -8.11 27.88 -1.55
N LYS A 171 -9.32 28.34 -1.92
CA LYS A 171 -10.40 27.50 -2.50
C LYS A 171 -9.94 26.70 -3.73
N SER A 172 -9.05 27.25 -4.55
CA SER A 172 -8.44 26.57 -5.70
C SER A 172 -7.59 25.36 -5.33
N ASN A 173 -7.16 25.24 -4.09
CA ASN A 173 -6.35 24.12 -3.57
C ASN A 173 -7.17 23.13 -2.75
N LYS A 174 -8.51 23.24 -2.74
CA LYS A 174 -9.41 22.39 -1.94
C LYS A 174 -9.16 20.89 -2.18
N GLU A 175 -9.06 20.47 -3.44
CA GLU A 175 -8.83 19.05 -3.77
C GLU A 175 -7.48 18.55 -3.26
N LYS A 176 -6.42 19.35 -3.42
CA LYS A 176 -5.08 19.01 -2.86
C LYS A 176 -5.11 18.94 -1.34
N PHE A 177 -5.87 19.85 -0.71
CA PHE A 177 -6.03 19.83 0.74
C PHE A 177 -6.79 18.60 1.20
N ILE A 178 -7.88 18.21 0.54
CA ILE A 178 -8.61 16.97 0.86
C ILE A 178 -7.69 15.76 0.83
N ASN A 179 -6.81 15.66 -0.17
CA ASN A 179 -5.94 14.50 -0.34
C ASN A 179 -4.70 14.51 0.56
N TYR A 180 -4.12 15.68 0.81
CA TYR A 180 -2.79 15.79 1.44
C TYR A 180 -2.73 16.78 2.61
N GLY A 181 -3.82 17.45 2.98
CA GLY A 181 -3.81 18.45 4.03
C GLY A 181 -3.42 17.91 5.41
N TRP A 182 -3.66 16.62 5.68
CA TRP A 182 -3.24 15.96 6.91
C TRP A 182 -1.71 15.98 7.10
N LEU A 183 -0.92 16.13 6.03
CA LEU A 183 0.53 16.26 6.10
C LEU A 183 0.98 17.52 6.87
N HIS A 184 0.12 18.51 7.02
CA HIS A 184 0.39 19.68 7.86
C HIS A 184 0.66 19.28 9.32
N TRP A 185 -0.09 18.32 9.86
CA TRP A 185 0.13 17.84 11.24
C TRP A 185 1.41 17.02 11.36
N VAL A 186 1.84 16.35 10.29
CA VAL A 186 3.15 15.69 10.23
C VAL A 186 4.26 16.72 10.26
N SER A 187 4.20 17.75 9.40
CA SER A 187 5.22 18.80 9.33
C SER A 187 5.35 19.57 10.65
N LYS A 188 4.22 19.88 11.28
CA LYS A 188 4.20 20.54 12.59
C LYS A 188 4.90 19.69 13.67
N SER A 189 4.78 18.37 13.61
CA SER A 189 5.42 17.46 14.57
C SER A 189 6.94 17.36 14.41
N ILE A 190 7.46 17.64 13.20
CA ILE A 190 8.90 17.57 12.87
C ILE A 190 9.55 18.94 12.63
N ASN A 191 8.81 20.05 12.88
CA ASN A 191 9.26 21.43 12.62
C ASN A 191 9.75 21.70 11.19
N ASP A 192 9.18 21.03 10.18
CA ASP A 192 9.45 21.27 8.75
C ASP A 192 8.36 22.20 8.17
N GLU A 193 8.71 23.46 7.89
CA GLU A 193 7.76 24.50 7.44
C GLU A 193 7.39 24.39 5.95
N GLU A 194 8.12 23.61 5.13
CA GLU A 194 7.93 23.55 3.67
C GLU A 194 7.29 22.26 3.16
N VAL A 195 6.22 21.79 3.77
CA VAL A 195 5.53 20.60 3.24
C VAL A 195 4.65 20.95 2.05
N LYS A 196 4.92 20.30 0.92
CA LYS A 196 4.08 20.39 -0.28
C LYS A 196 2.89 19.42 -0.20
N PHE A 197 1.68 19.92 -0.47
CA PHE A 197 0.48 19.08 -0.53
C PHE A 197 0.39 18.33 -1.88
N ASN A 198 1.31 17.38 -2.06
CA ASN A 198 1.33 16.45 -3.19
C ASN A 198 2.10 15.18 -2.82
N PHE A 199 2.08 14.18 -3.71
CA PHE A 199 2.75 12.92 -3.43
C PHE A 199 4.28 13.06 -3.37
N LEU A 200 4.92 13.48 -4.47
CA LEU A 200 6.38 13.46 -4.59
C LEU A 200 7.11 14.41 -3.64
N GLY A 201 6.66 15.66 -3.57
CA GLY A 201 7.30 16.70 -2.74
C GLY A 201 6.82 16.74 -1.30
N GLY A 202 5.73 16.05 -0.98
CA GLY A 202 5.12 15.97 0.34
C GLY A 202 5.18 14.56 0.91
N LEU A 203 4.23 13.71 0.56
CA LEU A 203 4.05 12.40 1.16
C LEU A 203 5.30 11.52 1.07
N GLN A 204 5.85 11.34 -0.14
CA GLN A 204 7.02 10.49 -0.37
C GLN A 204 8.29 11.05 0.32
N LYS A 205 8.46 12.38 0.30
CA LYS A 205 9.59 13.04 0.99
C LYS A 205 9.51 12.81 2.50
N LEU A 206 8.34 13.03 3.12
CA LEU A 206 8.12 12.83 4.56
C LEU A 206 8.27 11.36 4.97
N ALA A 207 7.85 10.42 4.12
CA ALA A 207 8.07 8.99 4.33
C ALA A 207 9.53 8.56 4.16
N GLN A 208 10.43 9.44 3.67
CA GLN A 208 11.84 9.12 3.37
C GLN A 208 12.03 7.98 2.36
N LEU A 209 11.10 7.86 1.40
CA LEU A 209 11.08 6.80 0.36
C LEU A 209 11.38 7.36 -1.04
N THR A 210 12.21 8.39 -1.13
CA THR A 210 12.55 9.09 -2.39
C THR A 210 13.40 8.27 -3.36
N ASN A 211 14.03 7.18 -2.90
CA ASN A 211 14.74 6.22 -3.72
C ASN A 211 13.85 5.53 -4.78
N TYR A 212 12.53 5.44 -4.53
CA TYR A 212 11.55 4.87 -5.46
C TYR A 212 10.97 5.89 -6.45
N ARG A 213 11.40 7.16 -6.42
CA ARG A 213 10.85 8.25 -7.24
C ARG A 213 10.85 7.93 -8.74
N LYS A 214 11.98 7.43 -9.26
CA LYS A 214 12.11 7.08 -10.69
C LYS A 214 11.06 6.04 -11.12
N TRP A 215 10.88 5.00 -10.34
CA TRP A 215 9.89 3.95 -10.62
C TRP A 215 8.46 4.47 -10.54
N TYR A 216 8.18 5.34 -9.57
CA TYR A 216 6.87 5.98 -9.44
C TYR A 216 6.55 6.89 -10.65
N GLU A 217 7.53 7.63 -11.17
CA GLU A 217 7.37 8.47 -12.35
C GLU A 217 7.07 7.60 -13.58
N ILE A 218 7.81 6.52 -13.82
CA ILE A 218 7.57 5.54 -14.91
C ILE A 218 6.14 5.00 -14.81
N ALA A 219 5.74 4.46 -13.65
CA ALA A 219 4.39 3.92 -13.44
C ALA A 219 3.27 4.98 -13.62
N SER A 220 3.61 6.26 -13.51
CA SER A 220 2.67 7.37 -13.71
C SER A 220 2.54 7.78 -15.18
N GLU A 221 3.57 7.59 -15.99
CA GLU A 221 3.58 7.87 -17.42
C GLU A 221 2.81 6.82 -18.22
N ASP A 222 2.96 5.55 -17.89
CA ASP A 222 2.21 4.45 -18.51
C ASP A 222 0.69 4.66 -18.41
N ARG A 223 0.22 5.17 -17.29
CA ARG A 223 -1.21 5.50 -17.11
C ARG A 223 -1.69 6.65 -18.02
N LYS A 224 -0.82 7.59 -18.40
CA LYS A 224 -1.17 8.69 -19.31
C LYS A 224 -1.23 8.19 -20.75
N SER A 225 -0.32 7.34 -21.18
CA SER A 225 -0.28 6.76 -22.52
C SER A 225 -1.50 5.89 -22.81
N THR A 226 -1.95 5.10 -21.83
CA THR A 226 -3.15 4.25 -21.93
C THR A 226 -4.44 5.08 -22.12
N ARG A 227 -4.52 6.27 -21.50
CA ARG A 227 -5.69 7.17 -21.70
C ARG A 227 -5.72 7.85 -23.06
N LEU A 228 -4.57 8.11 -23.69
CA LEU A 228 -4.49 8.74 -25.01
C LEU A 228 -4.84 7.75 -26.14
N ASN A 229 -4.68 6.44 -25.92
CA ASN A 229 -5.03 5.41 -26.90
C ASN A 229 -6.52 4.97 -26.82
N SER A 230 -7.29 5.48 -25.86
CA SER A 230 -8.72 5.16 -25.67
C SER A 230 -9.66 6.32 -26.05
N SER A 231 -9.13 7.39 -26.61
CA SER A 231 -9.87 8.52 -27.21
C SER A 231 -9.72 8.54 -28.72
#